data_97e28e1c0e3f4c364b6b11305c42cd40
#
_entry.id   97e28e1c0e3f4c364b6b11305c42cd40
#
_cell.length_a   1.000
_cell.length_b   1.000
_cell.length_c   1.000
_cell.angle_alpha   90.00
_cell.angle_beta   90.00
_cell.angle_gamma   90.00
#
_symmetry.space_group_name_H-M   'P 1'
#
loop_
_entity.id
_entity.type
_entity.pdbx_description
1 polymer ?
#
loop_
_entity_poly.entity_id
_entity_poly.type
_entity_poly.pdbx_seq_one_letter_code
_entity_poly.pdbx_strand_id
1 'polypeptide(L)'
;LHTVGPIWQGGSHGEAAALAACYRSCLDLARAHGIDSVDFPSISTGVYGYPMAQAASVALKVIMEDLRTHDHPCRVRMVCHTEDAASIYRQTYNLWYAETKEDRL
;
A
#
# COMPACT_ATOMS: atom_id res chain seq x y z
N LEU A 1 13.37 1.46 -8.05
CA LEU A 1 12.11 0.93 -8.57
C LEU A 1 11.22 2.06 -9.06
N HIS A 2 10.66 1.88 -10.24
CA HIS A 2 9.75 2.86 -10.82
C HIS A 2 8.40 2.24 -11.09
N THR A 3 7.35 2.96 -10.71
CA THR A 3 5.98 2.60 -11.05
C THR A 3 5.18 3.88 -11.27
N VAL A 4 4.16 3.80 -12.09
CA VAL A 4 3.27 4.94 -12.36
C VAL A 4 1.88 4.55 -11.85
N GLY A 5 1.44 5.23 -10.80
CA GLY A 5 0.12 5.00 -10.25
C GLY A 5 -0.99 5.57 -11.12
N PRO A 6 -2.23 5.15 -10.90
CA PRO A 6 -3.37 5.64 -11.67
C PRO A 6 -3.74 7.08 -11.28
N ILE A 7 -4.28 7.80 -12.27
CA ILE A 7 -4.91 9.10 -12.02
C ILE A 7 -6.34 8.82 -11.52
N TRP A 8 -6.77 9.51 -10.47
CA TRP A 8 -8.10 9.33 -9.92
C TRP A 8 -9.16 9.90 -10.86
N GLN A 9 -10.14 9.08 -11.21
CA GLN A 9 -11.23 9.44 -12.11
C GLN A 9 -12.59 9.03 -11.51
N GLY A 10 -12.75 9.19 -10.21
CA GLY A 10 -14.02 8.93 -9.55
C GLY A 10 -14.21 7.55 -8.95
N GLY A 11 -13.30 6.63 -9.18
CA GLY A 11 -13.33 5.30 -8.56
C GLY A 11 -13.99 4.20 -9.38
N SER A 12 -14.46 4.50 -10.60
CA SER A 12 -15.15 3.52 -11.41
C SER A 12 -14.37 3.09 -12.67
N HIS A 13 -13.09 3.46 -12.76
CA HIS A 13 -12.23 3.18 -13.91
C HIS A 13 -11.13 2.16 -13.61
N GLY A 14 -11.34 1.30 -12.60
CA GLY A 14 -10.35 0.29 -12.24
C GLY A 14 -9.15 0.83 -11.47
N GLU A 15 -9.27 2.01 -10.87
CA GLU A 15 -8.15 2.66 -10.18
C GLU A 15 -7.64 1.83 -9.00
N ALA A 16 -8.55 1.21 -8.23
CA ALA A 16 -8.15 0.39 -7.09
C ALA A 16 -7.29 -0.80 -7.53
N ALA A 17 -7.70 -1.49 -8.59
CA ALA A 17 -6.93 -2.60 -9.15
C ALA A 17 -5.59 -2.14 -9.70
N ALA A 18 -5.56 -0.99 -10.39
CA ALA A 18 -4.32 -0.42 -10.92
C ALA A 18 -3.37 -0.01 -9.82
N LEU A 19 -3.87 0.61 -8.75
CA LEU A 19 -3.04 0.99 -7.61
C LEU A 19 -2.50 -0.24 -6.89
N ALA A 20 -3.32 -1.25 -6.67
CA ALA A 20 -2.89 -2.51 -6.08
C ALA A 20 -1.78 -3.17 -6.91
N ALA A 21 -1.91 -3.14 -8.24
CA ALA A 21 -0.91 -3.69 -9.14
C ALA A 21 0.43 -2.96 -9.02
N CYS A 22 0.42 -1.64 -8.80
CA CYS A 22 1.65 -0.87 -8.60
C CYS A 22 2.42 -1.35 -7.37
N TYR A 23 1.74 -1.51 -6.24
CA TYR A 23 2.38 -2.01 -5.03
C TYR A 23 2.87 -3.45 -5.20
N ARG A 24 2.04 -4.28 -5.80
CA ARG A 24 2.38 -5.70 -6.01
C ARG A 24 3.59 -5.87 -6.92
N SER A 25 3.66 -5.11 -8.01
CA SER A 25 4.78 -5.16 -8.93
C SER A 25 6.09 -4.75 -8.26
N CYS A 26 6.07 -3.71 -7.43
CA CYS A 26 7.26 -3.27 -6.70
C CYS A 26 7.70 -4.32 -5.68
N LEU A 27 6.78 -4.95 -4.98
CA LEU A 27 7.10 -6.01 -4.02
C LEU A 27 7.67 -7.24 -4.72
N ASP A 28 7.12 -7.61 -5.88
CA ASP A 28 7.62 -8.72 -6.67
C ASP A 28 9.04 -8.46 -7.17
N LEU A 29 9.33 -7.24 -7.64
CA LEU A 29 10.67 -6.86 -8.06
C LEU A 29 11.66 -6.87 -6.90
N ALA A 30 11.26 -6.37 -5.75
CA ALA A 30 12.10 -6.38 -4.55
C ALA A 30 12.46 -7.81 -4.17
N ARG A 31 11.49 -8.71 -4.24
CA ARG A 31 11.70 -10.13 -3.94
C ARG A 31 12.65 -10.78 -4.95
N ALA A 32 12.46 -10.48 -6.23
CA ALA A 32 13.32 -11.03 -7.29
C ALA A 32 14.78 -10.61 -7.14
N HIS A 33 15.03 -9.44 -6.55
CA HIS A 33 16.38 -8.93 -6.32
C HIS A 33 16.89 -9.17 -4.91
N GLY A 34 16.19 -9.95 -4.09
CA GLY A 34 16.62 -10.29 -2.73
C GLY A 34 16.65 -9.11 -1.77
N ILE A 35 15.81 -8.10 -2.00
CA ILE A 35 15.75 -6.90 -1.16
C ILE A 35 14.95 -7.19 0.10
N ASP A 36 15.49 -6.87 1.27
CA ASP A 36 14.86 -7.15 2.56
C ASP A 36 13.88 -6.08 3.02
N SER A 37 14.08 -4.82 2.61
CA SER A 37 13.19 -3.74 3.04
C SER A 37 12.88 -2.80 1.88
N VAL A 38 11.64 -2.29 1.87
CA VAL A 38 11.16 -1.39 0.83
C VAL A 38 10.43 -0.22 1.49
N ASP A 39 10.74 1.00 1.05
CA ASP A 39 10.04 2.20 1.46
C ASP A 39 9.15 2.67 0.31
N PHE A 40 7.88 2.89 0.58
CA PHE A 40 6.93 3.38 -0.40
C PHE A 40 6.46 4.78 -0.07
N PRO A 41 6.34 5.67 -1.07
CA PRO A 41 5.53 6.88 -0.89
C PRO A 41 4.05 6.51 -0.99
N SER A 42 3.18 7.46 -0.68
CA SER A 42 1.74 7.29 -0.90
C SER A 42 1.44 7.48 -2.38
N ILE A 43 1.39 6.39 -3.13
CA ILE A 43 1.24 6.41 -4.59
C ILE A 43 -0.12 7.01 -4.96
N SER A 44 -0.13 7.86 -5.98
CA SER A 44 -1.31 8.48 -6.61
C SER A 44 -2.06 9.50 -5.75
N THR A 45 -1.65 9.75 -4.51
CA THR A 45 -2.40 10.64 -3.61
C THR A 45 -2.05 12.12 -3.72
N GLY A 46 -1.00 12.44 -4.46
CA GLY A 46 -0.62 13.84 -4.71
C GLY A 46 -1.34 14.42 -5.92
N VAL A 47 -0.57 14.70 -6.97
CA VAL A 47 -1.07 15.32 -8.20
C VAL A 47 -2.18 14.51 -8.86
N TYR A 48 -2.14 13.20 -8.73
CA TYR A 48 -3.12 12.31 -9.36
C TYR A 48 -4.46 12.28 -8.62
N GLY A 49 -4.54 12.85 -7.42
CA GLY A 49 -5.79 13.10 -6.74
C GLY A 49 -6.49 11.90 -6.12
N TYR A 50 -5.84 10.76 -6.01
CA TYR A 50 -6.45 9.59 -5.37
C TYR A 50 -6.79 9.91 -3.91
N PRO A 51 -8.03 9.66 -3.45
CA PRO A 51 -8.38 9.94 -2.04
C PRO A 51 -7.49 9.15 -1.09
N MET A 52 -6.92 9.83 -0.11
CA MET A 52 -5.90 9.26 0.78
C MET A 52 -6.38 8.02 1.53
N ALA A 53 -7.59 8.08 2.10
CA ALA A 53 -8.11 6.96 2.88
C ALA A 53 -8.31 5.70 2.03
N GLN A 54 -8.81 5.87 0.81
CA GLN A 54 -9.00 4.75 -0.11
C GLN A 54 -7.67 4.21 -0.60
N ALA A 55 -6.72 5.09 -0.91
CA ALA A 55 -5.38 4.68 -1.31
C ALA A 55 -4.66 3.90 -0.20
N ALA A 56 -4.79 4.37 1.04
CA ALA A 56 -4.19 3.69 2.19
C ALA A 56 -4.78 2.28 2.37
N SER A 57 -6.07 2.13 2.19
CA SER A 57 -6.74 0.83 2.29
C SER A 57 -6.21 -0.15 1.25
N VAL A 58 -6.09 0.28 -0.01
CA VAL A 58 -5.55 -0.54 -1.09
C VAL A 58 -4.09 -0.93 -0.81
N ALA A 59 -3.26 0.06 -0.48
CA ALA A 59 -1.83 -0.15 -0.25
C ALA A 59 -1.59 -1.13 0.89
N LEU A 60 -2.22 -0.91 2.04
CA LEU A 60 -2.00 -1.75 3.22
C LEU A 60 -2.52 -3.16 3.02
N LYS A 61 -3.62 -3.34 2.33
CA LYS A 61 -4.13 -4.68 2.03
C LYS A 61 -3.12 -5.49 1.22
N VAL A 62 -2.57 -4.90 0.15
CA VAL A 62 -1.58 -5.57 -0.70
C VAL A 62 -0.32 -5.87 0.09
N ILE A 63 0.20 -4.88 0.82
CA ILE A 63 1.45 -5.01 1.56
C ILE A 63 1.33 -6.06 2.66
N MET A 64 0.25 -6.04 3.43
CA MET A 64 0.07 -6.98 4.52
C MET A 64 -0.12 -8.42 4.03
N GLU A 65 -0.83 -8.61 2.92
CA GLU A 65 -0.96 -9.93 2.31
C GLU A 65 0.39 -10.44 1.82
N ASP A 66 1.18 -9.57 1.19
CA ASP A 66 2.50 -9.94 0.68
C ASP A 66 3.46 -10.33 1.82
N LEU A 67 3.50 -9.53 2.88
CA LEU A 67 4.36 -9.82 4.04
C LEU A 67 3.98 -11.13 4.73
N ARG A 68 2.70 -11.47 4.73
CA ARG A 68 2.21 -12.69 5.37
C ARG A 68 2.53 -13.94 4.55
N THR A 69 2.59 -13.83 3.23
CA THR A 69 2.70 -14.97 2.33
C THR A 69 4.09 -15.19 1.76
N HIS A 70 5.02 -14.26 1.99
CA HIS A 70 6.39 -14.33 1.45
C HIS A 70 7.40 -13.95 2.51
N ASP A 71 8.61 -14.51 2.40
CA ASP A 71 9.71 -14.21 3.32
C ASP A 71 10.40 -12.88 3.00
N HIS A 72 10.39 -12.46 1.73
CA HIS A 72 11.03 -11.23 1.28
C HIS A 72 10.07 -10.41 0.41
N PRO A 73 10.09 -9.08 0.53
CA PRO A 73 10.79 -8.32 1.57
C PRO A 73 10.15 -8.58 2.94
N CYS A 74 10.93 -8.45 4.00
CA CYS A 74 10.45 -8.69 5.35
C CYS A 74 10.05 -7.42 6.09
N ARG A 75 10.33 -6.25 5.51
CA ARG A 75 10.00 -4.95 6.09
C ARG A 75 9.54 -3.98 5.00
N VAL A 76 8.39 -3.37 5.22
CA VAL A 76 7.87 -2.33 4.34
C VAL A 76 7.51 -1.11 5.18
N ARG A 77 7.94 0.08 4.74
CA ARG A 77 7.59 1.35 5.37
C ARG A 77 6.85 2.24 4.40
N MET A 78 5.83 2.92 4.91
CA MET A 78 5.16 3.97 4.17
C MET A 78 5.75 5.30 4.58
N VAL A 79 6.32 6.02 3.62
CA VAL A 79 6.91 7.34 3.87
C VAL A 79 5.87 8.39 3.54
N CYS A 80 5.35 9.06 4.55
CA CYS A 80 4.30 10.07 4.41
C CYS A 80 4.88 11.46 4.62
N HIS A 81 4.52 12.40 3.76
CA HIS A 81 5.07 13.75 3.80
C HIS A 81 4.31 14.70 4.71
N THR A 82 3.12 14.31 5.18
CA THR A 82 2.32 15.14 6.09
C THR A 82 1.82 14.31 7.25
N GLU A 83 1.53 15.00 8.38
CA GLU A 83 0.94 14.33 9.54
C GLU A 83 -0.44 13.76 9.22
N ASP A 84 -1.21 14.44 8.39
CA ASP A 84 -2.54 13.95 7.98
C ASP A 84 -2.42 12.63 7.24
N ALA A 85 -1.49 12.52 6.29
CA ALA A 85 -1.25 11.28 5.57
C ALA A 85 -0.81 10.16 6.52
N ALA A 86 0.15 10.44 7.38
CA ALA A 86 0.64 9.46 8.35
C ALA A 86 -0.47 8.98 9.29
N SER A 87 -1.33 9.90 9.74
CA SER A 87 -2.46 9.57 10.59
C SER A 87 -3.44 8.64 9.89
N ILE A 88 -3.76 8.91 8.63
CA ILE A 88 -4.68 8.08 7.86
C ILE A 88 -4.13 6.66 7.68
N TYR A 89 -2.84 6.52 7.36
CA TYR A 89 -2.23 5.21 7.22
C TYR A 89 -2.20 4.45 8.55
N ARG A 90 -1.90 5.13 9.66
CA ARG A 90 -1.93 4.49 10.98
C ARG A 90 -3.32 4.02 11.36
N GLN A 91 -4.35 4.85 11.14
CA GLN A 91 -5.73 4.48 11.44
C GLN A 91 -6.19 3.30 10.60
N THR A 92 -5.88 3.31 9.31
CA THR A 92 -6.23 2.23 8.39
C THR A 92 -5.55 0.92 8.80
N TYR A 93 -4.28 1.00 9.15
CA TYR A 93 -3.53 -0.17 9.62
C TYR A 93 -4.13 -0.75 10.90
N ASN A 94 -4.48 0.11 11.85
CA ASN A 94 -5.04 -0.33 13.12
C ASN A 94 -6.38 -1.02 12.94
N LEU A 95 -7.24 -0.50 12.08
CA LEU A 95 -8.53 -1.12 11.78
C LEU A 95 -8.32 -2.50 11.14
N TRP A 96 -7.45 -2.57 10.16
CA TRP A 96 -7.17 -3.82 9.46
C TRP A 96 -6.56 -4.87 10.40
N TYR A 97 -5.63 -4.43 11.27
CA TYR A 97 -4.97 -5.31 12.23
C TYR A 97 -5.98 -5.85 13.25
N ALA A 98 -6.87 -5.01 13.73
CA ALA A 98 -7.91 -5.43 14.68
C ALA A 98 -8.83 -6.48 14.07
N GLU A 99 -9.27 -6.29 12.83
CA GLU A 99 -10.11 -7.25 12.12
C GLU A 99 -9.38 -8.60 11.95
N THR A 100 -8.14 -8.56 11.53
CA THR A 100 -7.33 -9.75 11.33
C THR A 100 -7.11 -10.50 12.64
N LYS A 101 -6.89 -9.75 13.74
CA LYS A 101 -6.69 -10.34 15.06
C LYS A 101 -7.96 -11.03 15.56
N GLU A 102 -9.13 -10.43 15.33
CA GLU A 102 -10.40 -11.03 15.68
C GLU A 102 -10.65 -12.34 14.93
N ASP A 103 -10.28 -12.37 13.66
CA ASP A 103 -10.44 -13.56 12.83
C ASP A 103 -9.57 -14.73 13.31
N ARG A 104 -8.54 -14.46 14.10
CA ARG A 104 -7.65 -15.49 14.65
C ARG A 104 -8.15 -16.06 15.98
N LEU A 105 -9.11 -15.42 16.57
CA LEU A 105 -9.69 -15.89 17.83
C LEU A 105 -10.80 -16.87 17.57
#